data_ef6e157c5b0c276b8730b500921c161c
#
_entry.id   ef6e157c5b0c276b8730b500921c161c
#
_cell.length_a   1.000
_cell.length_b   1.000
_cell.length_c   1.000
_cell.angle_alpha   90.00
_cell.angle_beta   90.00
_cell.angle_gamma   90.00
#
_symmetry.space_group_name_H-M   'P 1'
#
loop_
_entity.id
_entity.type
_entity.pdbx_description
1 polymer ?
#
loop_
_entity_poly.entity_id
_entity_poly.type
_entity_poly.pdbx_seq_one_letter_code
_entity_poly.pdbx_strand_id
1 'polypeptide(L)'
;MNDKWRAVLTFAIYRLPFIVMKLTFLGTGTSTGVPSVGCNCETCLSDDPRDKRLRVSILIEHGGKKILVDTSIDFRQQALRAKIGYLDAVLITHCHVDHVFGLDDIRPLNFRYGAMPIYADETAWKDLRRIFKYIFEPTHTGGGLPQLIPHTIEKNAPFCFGENLLVTPLEVIHGKLPVIAYRFNDFAYATDLNFISEKSMDGLRDLDVLVLDCVRIKPHATHLGLQEALEYIEKLKPKRAFLTHLNHDVLYERDSKLLPDNVKFAVDELVVEN
;
A
#
# COMPACT_ATOMS: atom_id res chain seq x y z
N MET A 1 -69.45 10.79 -7.10
CA MET A 1 -69.03 10.07 -5.86
C MET A 1 -67.58 9.74 -6.00
N ASN A 2 -66.78 10.51 -5.23
CA ASN A 2 -65.48 10.23 -4.66
C ASN A 2 -64.29 9.70 -5.51
N ASP A 3 -63.60 10.67 -6.09
CA ASP A 3 -62.14 10.67 -6.24
C ASP A 3 -61.47 10.78 -4.88
N LYS A 4 -60.79 9.75 -4.41
CA LYS A 4 -59.78 9.83 -3.36
C LYS A 4 -58.91 8.57 -3.44
N TRP A 5 -57.60 8.83 -3.41
CA TRP A 5 -56.42 7.93 -3.28
C TRP A 5 -55.62 7.74 -4.58
N ARG A 6 -55.07 8.81 -5.12
CA ARG A 6 -53.79 8.76 -5.79
C ARG A 6 -52.70 9.09 -4.77
N ALA A 7 -52.21 8.09 -4.09
CA ALA A 7 -50.97 8.20 -3.33
C ALA A 7 -49.80 8.28 -4.31
N VAL A 8 -49.24 9.48 -4.49
CA VAL A 8 -47.99 9.68 -5.20
C VAL A 8 -46.90 9.12 -4.30
N LEU A 9 -46.44 7.91 -4.56
CA LEU A 9 -45.21 7.37 -3.99
C LEU A 9 -44.05 8.12 -4.61
N THR A 10 -43.64 9.21 -3.94
CA THR A 10 -42.38 9.90 -4.21
C THR A 10 -41.29 9.01 -3.65
N PHE A 11 -40.70 8.16 -4.48
CA PHE A 11 -39.45 7.51 -4.16
C PHE A 11 -38.38 8.62 -4.04
N ALA A 12 -38.06 9.00 -2.82
CA ALA A 12 -36.85 9.73 -2.53
C ALA A 12 -35.69 8.77 -2.87
N ILE A 13 -35.09 8.95 -4.03
CA ILE A 13 -33.82 8.31 -4.36
C ILE A 13 -32.81 8.97 -3.43
N TYR A 14 -32.61 8.37 -2.27
CA TYR A 14 -31.42 8.67 -1.46
C TYR A 14 -30.23 8.25 -2.32
N ARG A 15 -29.59 9.20 -2.97
CA ARG A 15 -28.22 9.01 -3.45
C ARG A 15 -27.40 8.69 -2.22
N LEU A 16 -27.05 7.42 -2.04
CA LEU A 16 -26.01 7.05 -1.09
C LEU A 16 -24.82 7.97 -1.36
N PRO A 17 -24.25 8.62 -0.35
CA PRO A 17 -23.08 9.46 -0.57
C PRO A 17 -22.04 8.60 -1.28
N PHE A 18 -21.47 9.10 -2.36
CA PHE A 18 -20.34 8.47 -3.04
C PHE A 18 -19.25 8.33 -1.97
N ILE A 19 -18.96 7.11 -1.57
CA ILE A 19 -17.91 6.84 -0.59
C ILE A 19 -16.60 6.91 -1.35
N VAL A 20 -15.92 8.05 -1.24
CA VAL A 20 -14.61 8.28 -1.86
C VAL A 20 -13.60 7.33 -1.23
N MET A 21 -12.82 6.66 -2.06
CA MET A 21 -11.60 5.98 -1.61
C MET A 21 -10.44 6.95 -1.69
N LYS A 22 -9.65 7.01 -0.63
CA LYS A 22 -8.47 7.83 -0.52
C LYS A 22 -7.26 6.96 -0.25
N LEU A 23 -6.24 7.08 -1.10
CA LEU A 23 -4.92 6.49 -0.95
C LEU A 23 -3.92 7.60 -0.62
N THR A 24 -3.20 7.45 0.49
CA THR A 24 -2.09 8.35 0.85
C THR A 24 -0.78 7.57 0.77
N PHE A 25 0.19 8.07 0.00
CA PHE A 25 1.55 7.55 -0.02
C PHE A 25 2.30 8.02 1.23
N LEU A 26 2.59 7.10 2.16
CA LEU A 26 3.35 7.41 3.36
C LEU A 26 4.85 7.41 3.12
N GLY A 27 5.29 6.63 2.14
CA GLY A 27 6.63 6.58 1.62
C GLY A 27 6.64 5.95 0.23
N THR A 28 7.60 6.33 -0.60
CA THR A 28 7.68 5.95 -2.02
C THR A 28 9.05 5.43 -2.43
N GLY A 29 9.99 5.38 -1.50
CA GLY A 29 11.37 4.97 -1.72
C GLY A 29 11.59 3.48 -1.52
N THR A 30 12.63 2.96 -2.17
CA THR A 30 13.15 1.60 -2.02
C THR A 30 13.71 1.33 -0.62
N SER A 31 14.21 0.14 -0.38
CA SER A 31 14.72 -0.35 0.93
C SER A 31 15.77 0.52 1.60
N THR A 32 16.54 1.31 0.85
CA THR A 32 17.52 2.26 1.40
C THR A 32 16.96 3.64 1.70
N GLY A 33 15.75 3.94 1.21
CA GLY A 33 15.21 5.30 1.16
C GLY A 33 16.02 6.21 0.23
N VAL A 34 15.57 7.45 0.05
CA VAL A 34 16.31 8.50 -0.68
C VAL A 34 16.27 9.78 0.16
N PRO A 35 17.40 10.39 0.48
CA PRO A 35 18.79 10.04 0.13
C PRO A 35 19.26 8.71 0.73
N SER A 36 20.12 8.01 -0.01
CA SER A 36 20.82 6.83 0.50
C SER A 36 22.00 7.24 1.37
N VAL A 37 22.24 6.52 2.46
CA VAL A 37 23.35 6.81 3.39
C VAL A 37 24.68 6.79 2.65
N GLY A 38 25.45 7.89 2.79
CA GLY A 38 26.77 8.04 2.19
C GLY A 38 26.78 8.30 0.67
N CYS A 39 25.60 8.46 0.03
CA CYS A 39 25.51 8.75 -1.40
C CYS A 39 25.51 10.26 -1.68
N ASN A 40 26.31 10.67 -2.68
CA ASN A 40 26.44 12.06 -3.12
C ASN A 40 25.99 12.24 -4.60
N CYS A 41 25.11 11.36 -5.11
CA CYS A 41 24.57 11.52 -6.46
C CYS A 41 23.60 12.72 -6.53
N GLU A 42 23.28 13.13 -7.74
CA GLU A 42 22.39 14.27 -8.03
C GLU A 42 21.05 14.17 -7.26
N THR A 43 20.40 13.02 -7.27
CA THR A 43 19.11 12.79 -6.57
C THR A 43 19.26 12.86 -5.05
N CYS A 44 20.33 12.28 -4.49
CA CYS A 44 20.56 12.30 -3.04
C CYS A 44 20.87 13.71 -2.52
N LEU A 45 21.52 14.55 -3.34
CA LEU A 45 21.84 15.94 -3.03
C LEU A 45 20.72 16.92 -3.46
N SER A 46 19.71 16.48 -4.21
CA SER A 46 18.59 17.31 -4.65
C SER A 46 17.88 17.99 -3.48
N ASP A 47 17.56 19.27 -3.61
CA ASP A 47 16.71 20.01 -2.66
C ASP A 47 15.21 19.84 -2.96
N ASP A 48 14.85 19.18 -4.06
CA ASP A 48 13.46 18.89 -4.41
C ASP A 48 12.87 17.90 -3.39
N PRO A 49 11.78 18.27 -2.69
CA PRO A 49 11.14 17.37 -1.73
C PRO A 49 10.60 16.09 -2.37
N ARG A 50 10.36 16.08 -3.69
CA ARG A 50 9.92 14.89 -4.44
C ARG A 50 11.02 13.83 -4.59
N ASP A 51 12.28 14.21 -4.35
CA ASP A 51 13.43 13.31 -4.32
C ASP A 51 13.78 12.85 -2.88
N LYS A 52 13.00 13.25 -1.89
CA LYS A 52 13.13 12.77 -0.50
C LYS A 52 12.07 11.71 -0.25
N ARG A 53 12.48 10.44 -0.17
CA ARG A 53 11.57 9.29 -0.17
C ARG A 53 11.82 8.40 1.04
N LEU A 54 10.86 8.31 1.94
CA LEU A 54 10.82 7.27 2.97
C LEU A 54 10.51 5.92 2.32
N ARG A 55 10.82 4.80 3.01
CA ARG A 55 10.53 3.45 2.49
C ARG A 55 9.04 3.28 2.30
N VAL A 56 8.67 2.46 1.31
CA VAL A 56 7.28 2.33 0.88
C VAL A 56 6.31 1.93 1.98
N SER A 57 5.19 2.59 2.00
CA SER A 57 3.97 2.24 2.74
C SER A 57 2.84 3.12 2.23
N ILE A 58 1.61 2.63 2.28
CA ILE A 58 0.41 3.41 1.93
C ILE A 58 -0.66 3.31 3.01
N LEU A 59 -1.50 4.34 3.09
CA LEU A 59 -2.73 4.35 3.89
C LEU A 59 -3.93 4.39 2.95
N ILE A 60 -4.85 3.44 3.11
CA ILE A 60 -6.15 3.42 2.45
C ILE A 60 -7.23 3.86 3.43
N GLU A 61 -8.03 4.87 3.03
CA GLU A 61 -9.19 5.34 3.78
C GLU A 61 -10.44 5.19 2.91
N HIS A 62 -11.43 4.43 3.39
CA HIS A 62 -12.70 4.21 2.69
C HIS A 62 -13.81 3.79 3.67
N GLY A 63 -15.00 4.40 3.55
CA GLY A 63 -16.15 4.05 4.39
C GLY A 63 -15.89 4.17 5.89
N GLY A 64 -15.04 5.11 6.32
CA GLY A 64 -14.63 5.28 7.71
C GLY A 64 -13.55 4.29 8.18
N LYS A 65 -13.09 3.40 7.32
CA LYS A 65 -12.00 2.45 7.59
C LYS A 65 -10.65 3.05 7.21
N LYS A 66 -9.62 2.74 8.01
CA LYS A 66 -8.23 3.14 7.80
C LYS A 66 -7.33 1.90 7.81
N ILE A 67 -6.83 1.54 6.65
CA ILE A 67 -6.02 0.34 6.44
C ILE A 67 -4.61 0.76 6.04
N LEU A 68 -3.63 0.36 6.84
CA LEU A 68 -2.21 0.53 6.52
C LEU A 68 -1.72 -0.66 5.70
N VAL A 69 -0.95 -0.43 4.65
CA VAL A 69 -0.19 -1.49 3.97
C VAL A 69 1.27 -1.29 4.27
N ASP A 70 1.85 -2.29 4.93
CA ASP A 70 3.20 -2.38 5.46
C ASP A 70 3.53 -1.36 6.56
N THR A 71 4.22 -1.82 7.58
CA THR A 71 4.84 -1.02 8.63
C THR A 71 6.31 -0.84 8.30
N SER A 72 6.61 0.05 7.36
CA SER A 72 7.97 0.38 6.98
C SER A 72 8.83 0.72 8.20
N ILE A 73 10.14 0.58 8.09
CA ILE A 73 11.07 1.02 9.16
C ILE A 73 10.91 2.52 9.49
N ASP A 74 10.34 3.29 8.57
CA ASP A 74 10.04 4.72 8.74
C ASP A 74 8.61 4.97 9.29
N PHE A 75 7.86 3.92 9.67
CA PHE A 75 6.44 4.02 10.03
C PHE A 75 6.18 5.08 11.12
N ARG A 76 7.02 5.18 12.14
CA ARG A 76 6.85 6.22 13.16
C ARG A 76 6.84 7.63 12.55
N GLN A 77 7.80 7.93 11.69
CA GLN A 77 7.88 9.24 11.01
C GLN A 77 6.69 9.44 10.08
N GLN A 78 6.33 8.42 9.30
CA GLN A 78 5.17 8.41 8.40
C GLN A 78 3.88 8.67 9.15
N ALA A 79 3.64 7.96 10.25
CA ALA A 79 2.43 8.09 11.06
C ALA A 79 2.29 9.48 11.70
N LEU A 80 3.39 10.05 12.21
CA LEU A 80 3.40 11.40 12.77
C LEU A 80 3.11 12.46 11.72
N ARG A 81 3.73 12.35 10.54
CA ARG A 81 3.56 13.26 9.40
C ARG A 81 2.14 13.21 8.85
N ALA A 82 1.60 12.02 8.63
CA ALA A 82 0.23 11.82 8.15
C ALA A 82 -0.83 11.93 9.25
N LYS A 83 -0.43 12.24 10.50
CA LYS A 83 -1.33 12.36 11.66
C LYS A 83 -2.22 11.13 11.88
N ILE A 84 -1.64 9.94 11.71
CA ILE A 84 -2.34 8.68 11.92
C ILE A 84 -2.57 8.50 13.43
N GLY A 85 -3.81 8.73 13.87
CA GLY A 85 -4.21 8.55 15.28
C GLY A 85 -4.94 7.24 15.54
N TYR A 86 -5.34 6.51 14.48
CA TYR A 86 -6.11 5.27 14.52
C TYR A 86 -5.92 4.47 13.24
N LEU A 87 -5.93 3.14 13.36
CA LEU A 87 -5.97 2.18 12.25
C LEU A 87 -6.97 1.06 12.58
N ASP A 88 -7.71 0.60 11.57
CA ASP A 88 -8.57 -0.59 11.67
C ASP A 88 -7.78 -1.88 11.47
N ALA A 89 -6.75 -1.85 10.62
CA ALA A 89 -5.90 -3.02 10.35
C ALA A 89 -4.58 -2.61 9.69
N VAL A 90 -3.63 -3.56 9.70
CA VAL A 90 -2.41 -3.54 8.90
C VAL A 90 -2.40 -4.76 7.98
N LEU A 91 -2.11 -4.55 6.71
CA LEU A 91 -1.88 -5.61 5.72
C LEU A 91 -0.39 -5.69 5.42
N ILE A 92 0.15 -6.89 5.38
CA ILE A 92 1.58 -7.12 5.09
C ILE A 92 1.72 -7.72 3.69
N THR A 93 2.54 -7.10 2.85
CA THR A 93 2.87 -7.61 1.52
C THR A 93 3.86 -8.77 1.60
N HIS A 94 4.95 -8.58 2.34
CA HIS A 94 6.00 -9.56 2.64
C HIS A 94 6.88 -9.06 3.80
N CYS A 95 7.89 -9.84 4.21
CA CYS A 95 8.65 -9.59 5.44
C CYS A 95 10.08 -9.06 5.23
N HIS A 96 10.37 -8.32 4.15
CA HIS A 96 11.61 -7.57 4.09
C HIS A 96 11.61 -6.44 5.12
N VAL A 97 12.81 -6.01 5.53
CA VAL A 97 13.03 -5.04 6.62
C VAL A 97 12.28 -3.73 6.39
N ASP A 98 12.30 -3.24 5.17
CA ASP A 98 11.66 -1.99 4.76
C ASP A 98 10.12 -2.05 4.75
N HIS A 99 9.52 -3.24 4.91
CA HIS A 99 8.08 -3.44 4.96
C HIS A 99 7.54 -3.73 6.36
N VAL A 100 8.36 -4.30 7.27
CA VAL A 100 7.80 -4.78 8.55
C VAL A 100 8.49 -4.24 9.81
N PHE A 101 9.68 -3.64 9.73
CA PHE A 101 10.45 -3.31 10.94
C PHE A 101 9.88 -2.15 11.75
N GLY A 102 8.93 -1.39 11.25
CA GLY A 102 8.17 -0.42 12.03
C GLY A 102 6.98 -1.04 12.81
N LEU A 103 6.81 -2.36 12.78
CA LEU A 103 5.69 -3.03 13.46
C LEU A 103 5.66 -2.76 14.97
N ASP A 104 6.80 -2.53 15.60
CA ASP A 104 6.87 -2.19 17.02
C ASP A 104 6.24 -0.83 17.34
N ASP A 105 6.24 0.10 16.37
CA ASP A 105 5.68 1.44 16.54
C ASP A 105 4.13 1.50 16.51
N ILE A 106 3.44 0.35 16.36
CA ILE A 106 1.98 0.29 16.57
C ILE A 106 1.57 0.32 18.05
N ARG A 107 2.49 0.10 19.00
CA ARG A 107 2.20 0.06 20.45
C ARG A 107 1.43 1.27 20.98
N PRO A 108 1.72 2.51 20.58
CA PRO A 108 0.94 3.66 21.03
C PRO A 108 -0.53 3.57 20.61
N LEU A 109 -0.84 2.94 19.47
CA LEU A 109 -2.21 2.68 19.02
C LEU A 109 -2.84 1.55 19.85
N ASN A 110 -2.09 0.50 20.20
CA ASN A 110 -2.58 -0.57 21.08
C ASN A 110 -3.01 -0.05 22.45
N PHE A 111 -2.27 0.88 23.05
CA PHE A 111 -2.64 1.48 24.35
C PHE A 111 -3.97 2.23 24.31
N ARG A 112 -4.39 2.72 23.15
CA ARG A 112 -5.62 3.50 22.99
C ARG A 112 -6.79 2.66 22.48
N TYR A 113 -6.51 1.69 21.60
CA TYR A 113 -7.55 1.02 20.81
C TYR A 113 -7.52 -0.52 20.92
N GLY A 114 -6.59 -1.06 21.72
CA GLY A 114 -6.44 -2.51 21.87
C GLY A 114 -5.56 -3.14 20.80
N ALA A 115 -5.64 -4.47 20.71
CA ALA A 115 -4.80 -5.25 19.81
C ALA A 115 -5.10 -4.93 18.33
N MET A 116 -4.04 -4.82 17.51
CA MET A 116 -4.09 -4.47 16.09
C MET A 116 -4.34 -5.70 15.23
N PRO A 117 -5.39 -5.73 14.39
CA PRO A 117 -5.57 -6.74 13.37
C PRO A 117 -4.46 -6.66 12.32
N ILE A 118 -3.73 -7.76 12.12
CA ILE A 118 -2.67 -7.89 11.11
C ILE A 118 -3.08 -8.97 10.12
N TYR A 119 -3.07 -8.64 8.85
CA TYR A 119 -3.41 -9.55 7.76
C TYR A 119 -2.15 -9.89 6.97
N ALA A 120 -1.79 -11.16 6.90
CA ALA A 120 -0.62 -11.66 6.21
C ALA A 120 -0.86 -13.09 5.72
N ASP A 121 -0.16 -13.52 4.67
CA ASP A 121 -0.21 -14.91 4.27
C ASP A 121 0.57 -15.82 5.23
N GLU A 122 0.43 -17.13 5.09
CA GLU A 122 1.08 -18.12 5.95
C GLU A 122 2.61 -17.99 5.95
N THR A 123 3.20 -17.61 4.81
CA THR A 123 4.66 -17.43 4.69
C THR A 123 5.11 -16.21 5.48
N ALA A 124 4.42 -15.09 5.31
CA ALA A 124 4.72 -13.87 6.05
C ALA A 124 4.51 -14.07 7.56
N TRP A 125 3.49 -14.82 8.00
CA TRP A 125 3.30 -15.17 9.41
C TRP A 125 4.46 -15.97 10.01
N LYS A 126 5.03 -16.92 9.26
CA LYS A 126 6.23 -17.67 9.72
C LYS A 126 7.41 -16.73 9.91
N ASP A 127 7.63 -15.83 8.97
CA ASP A 127 8.73 -14.87 9.04
C ASP A 127 8.51 -13.83 10.14
N LEU A 128 7.31 -13.26 10.29
CA LEU A 128 6.98 -12.33 11.38
C LEU A 128 7.22 -12.95 12.75
N ARG A 129 6.82 -14.21 12.98
CA ARG A 129 7.09 -14.92 14.25
C ARG A 129 8.57 -15.10 14.52
N ARG A 130 9.37 -15.32 13.48
CA ARG A 130 10.82 -15.45 13.59
C ARG A 130 11.50 -14.11 13.87
N ILE A 131 11.12 -13.07 13.13
CA ILE A 131 11.71 -11.72 13.21
C ILE A 131 11.34 -11.08 14.55
N PHE A 132 10.07 -11.11 14.92
CA PHE A 132 9.51 -10.48 16.10
C PHE A 132 9.21 -11.50 17.21
N LYS A 133 10.13 -12.46 17.41
CA LYS A 133 9.94 -13.54 18.42
C LYS A 133 9.51 -13.00 19.78
N TYR A 134 10.04 -11.85 20.22
CA TYR A 134 9.72 -11.23 21.50
C TYR A 134 8.26 -10.81 21.65
N ILE A 135 7.54 -10.55 20.53
CA ILE A 135 6.11 -10.22 20.53
C ILE A 135 5.27 -11.50 20.78
N PHE A 136 5.64 -12.60 20.12
CA PHE A 136 4.87 -13.83 20.13
C PHE A 136 5.24 -14.78 21.26
N GLU A 137 6.48 -14.71 21.74
CA GLU A 137 7.03 -15.53 22.83
C GLU A 137 7.66 -14.62 23.89
N PRO A 138 6.87 -13.84 24.65
CA PRO A 138 7.40 -12.92 25.63
C PRO A 138 8.11 -13.67 26.77
N THR A 139 9.33 -13.23 27.11
CA THR A 139 10.15 -13.84 28.14
C THR A 139 9.95 -13.24 29.53
N HIS A 140 9.14 -12.19 29.64
CA HIS A 140 8.87 -11.47 30.89
C HIS A 140 7.49 -10.84 30.87
N THR A 141 6.95 -10.61 32.07
CA THR A 141 5.73 -9.85 32.27
C THR A 141 6.10 -8.40 32.57
N GLY A 142 5.46 -7.46 31.87
CA GLY A 142 5.71 -6.02 32.02
C GLY A 142 6.46 -5.42 30.81
N GLY A 143 6.34 -4.12 30.64
CA GLY A 143 6.73 -3.42 29.41
C GLY A 143 5.65 -3.51 28.34
N GLY A 144 5.59 -2.51 27.45
CA GLY A 144 4.64 -2.51 26.35
C GLY A 144 5.18 -3.35 25.19
N LEU A 145 4.54 -4.45 24.86
CA LEU A 145 4.76 -5.18 23.61
C LEU A 145 3.65 -4.85 22.63
N PRO A 146 3.90 -4.88 21.31
CA PRO A 146 2.85 -4.84 20.33
C PRO A 146 1.83 -5.95 20.58
N GLN A 147 0.55 -5.59 20.57
CA GLN A 147 -0.54 -6.53 20.69
C GLN A 147 -1.16 -6.73 19.31
N LEU A 148 -1.09 -7.93 18.78
CA LEU A 148 -1.49 -8.27 17.43
C LEU A 148 -2.64 -9.29 17.43
N ILE A 149 -3.60 -9.11 16.53
CA ILE A 149 -4.62 -10.12 16.21
C ILE A 149 -4.26 -10.68 14.83
N PRO A 150 -3.72 -11.91 14.74
CA PRO A 150 -3.32 -12.49 13.48
C PRO A 150 -4.53 -12.94 12.66
N HIS A 151 -4.57 -12.48 11.40
CA HIS A 151 -5.49 -12.94 10.36
C HIS A 151 -4.68 -13.51 9.21
N THR A 152 -4.82 -14.81 8.94
CA THR A 152 -4.18 -15.44 7.77
C THR A 152 -5.06 -15.20 6.55
N ILE A 153 -4.47 -14.64 5.50
CA ILE A 153 -5.13 -14.45 4.20
C ILE A 153 -4.72 -15.54 3.23
N GLU A 154 -5.65 -15.87 2.33
CA GLU A 154 -5.40 -16.77 1.22
C GLU A 154 -5.25 -15.97 -0.08
N LYS A 155 -4.25 -16.33 -0.88
CA LYS A 155 -3.99 -15.69 -2.17
C LYS A 155 -5.19 -15.84 -3.10
N ASN A 156 -5.61 -14.76 -3.72
CA ASN A 156 -6.77 -14.67 -4.60
C ASN A 156 -8.13 -14.96 -3.94
N ALA A 157 -8.20 -14.98 -2.60
CA ALA A 157 -9.46 -15.07 -1.85
C ALA A 157 -9.82 -13.69 -1.28
N PRO A 158 -10.85 -13.01 -1.81
CA PRO A 158 -11.22 -11.68 -1.36
C PRO A 158 -11.84 -11.71 0.04
N PHE A 159 -11.66 -10.63 0.79
CA PHE A 159 -12.31 -10.38 2.08
C PHE A 159 -12.72 -8.91 2.21
N CYS A 160 -13.58 -8.59 3.19
CA CYS A 160 -14.13 -7.24 3.31
C CYS A 160 -13.75 -6.58 4.63
N PHE A 161 -13.51 -5.27 4.59
CA PHE A 161 -13.54 -4.38 5.75
C PHE A 161 -14.84 -3.58 5.73
N GLY A 162 -15.75 -3.90 6.68
CA GLY A 162 -17.10 -3.34 6.67
C GLY A 162 -17.88 -3.76 5.44
N GLU A 163 -18.84 -2.93 5.01
CA GLU A 163 -19.77 -3.28 3.93
C GLU A 163 -19.25 -2.92 2.53
N ASN A 164 -18.27 -2.01 2.43
CA ASN A 164 -17.97 -1.34 1.17
C ASN A 164 -16.51 -1.44 0.70
N LEU A 165 -15.61 -2.01 1.49
CA LEU A 165 -14.21 -2.16 1.12
C LEU A 165 -13.85 -3.62 0.89
N LEU A 166 -13.90 -4.04 -0.36
CA LEU A 166 -13.44 -5.36 -0.80
C LEU A 166 -11.93 -5.33 -1.00
N VAL A 167 -11.22 -6.25 -0.36
CA VAL A 167 -9.76 -6.43 -0.52
C VAL A 167 -9.49 -7.79 -1.15
N THR A 168 -8.73 -7.79 -2.24
CA THR A 168 -8.30 -9.01 -2.93
C THR A 168 -6.77 -9.09 -2.88
N PRO A 169 -6.20 -10.06 -2.13
CA PRO A 169 -4.78 -10.34 -2.13
C PRO A 169 -4.39 -11.09 -3.41
N LEU A 170 -3.45 -10.58 -4.18
CA LEU A 170 -2.98 -11.15 -5.44
C LEU A 170 -1.51 -11.55 -5.32
N GLU A 171 -1.16 -12.75 -5.78
CA GLU A 171 0.24 -13.18 -5.77
C GLU A 171 1.02 -12.51 -6.90
N VAL A 172 2.14 -11.89 -6.56
CA VAL A 172 3.16 -11.40 -7.49
C VAL A 172 4.53 -11.94 -7.07
N ILE A 173 5.54 -11.84 -7.93
CA ILE A 173 6.85 -12.45 -7.69
C ILE A 173 7.94 -11.38 -7.60
N HIS A 174 8.69 -11.41 -6.51
CA HIS A 174 9.88 -10.61 -6.26
C HIS A 174 11.13 -11.49 -6.34
N GLY A 175 11.78 -11.54 -7.49
CA GLY A 175 12.85 -12.50 -7.77
C GLY A 175 12.34 -13.94 -7.77
N LYS A 176 12.41 -14.62 -6.65
CA LYS A 176 11.85 -15.97 -6.42
C LYS A 176 10.85 -15.99 -5.26
N LEU A 177 10.70 -14.88 -4.57
CA LEU A 177 9.81 -14.75 -3.42
C LEU A 177 8.39 -14.41 -3.88
N PRO A 178 7.37 -15.21 -3.53
CA PRO A 178 5.99 -14.80 -3.68
C PRO A 178 5.67 -13.67 -2.68
N VAL A 179 5.10 -12.59 -3.16
CA VAL A 179 4.67 -11.40 -2.40
C VAL A 179 3.21 -11.14 -2.67
N ILE A 180 2.56 -10.38 -1.81
CA ILE A 180 1.14 -10.04 -1.95
C ILE A 180 1.01 -8.61 -2.47
N ALA A 181 0.40 -8.45 -3.64
CA ALA A 181 -0.21 -7.22 -4.07
C ALA A 181 -1.66 -7.17 -3.54
N TYR A 182 -2.15 -5.98 -3.20
CA TYR A 182 -3.51 -5.81 -2.70
C TYR A 182 -4.35 -4.97 -3.67
N ARG A 183 -5.52 -5.50 -4.04
CA ARG A 183 -6.56 -4.72 -4.71
C ARG A 183 -7.61 -4.30 -3.69
N PHE A 184 -7.97 -3.02 -3.67
CA PHE A 184 -9.01 -2.38 -2.87
C PHE A 184 -10.07 -1.83 -3.81
N ASN A 185 -11.18 -2.54 -4.02
CA ASN A 185 -12.17 -2.19 -5.04
C ASN A 185 -11.50 -1.92 -6.41
N ASP A 186 -11.44 -0.64 -6.83
CA ASP A 186 -10.86 -0.20 -8.11
C ASP A 186 -9.44 0.37 -7.98
N PHE A 187 -8.83 0.28 -6.79
CA PHE A 187 -7.44 0.64 -6.53
C PHE A 187 -6.61 -0.62 -6.33
N ALA A 188 -5.36 -0.61 -6.81
CA ALA A 188 -4.42 -1.69 -6.51
C ALA A 188 -3.04 -1.15 -6.14
N TYR A 189 -2.39 -1.86 -5.22
CA TYR A 189 -1.03 -1.61 -4.76
C TYR A 189 -0.19 -2.87 -4.96
N ALA A 190 0.79 -2.79 -5.85
CA ALA A 190 1.67 -3.87 -6.24
C ALA A 190 3.13 -3.37 -6.21
N THR A 191 3.76 -3.52 -5.07
CA THR A 191 5.18 -3.18 -4.85
C THR A 191 6.02 -4.44 -4.78
N ASP A 192 7.33 -4.26 -4.96
CA ASP A 192 8.32 -5.34 -4.84
C ASP A 192 8.00 -6.54 -5.73
N LEU A 193 8.10 -6.31 -7.03
CA LEU A 193 7.86 -7.39 -7.99
C LEU A 193 8.68 -7.21 -9.26
N ASN A 194 8.95 -8.32 -9.93
CA ASN A 194 9.49 -8.36 -11.29
C ASN A 194 8.65 -9.23 -12.22
N PHE A 195 7.60 -9.90 -11.69
CA PHE A 195 6.72 -10.72 -12.51
C PHE A 195 5.30 -10.79 -11.93
N ILE A 196 4.31 -10.71 -12.81
CA ILE A 196 2.87 -10.88 -12.52
C ILE A 196 2.35 -12.03 -13.38
N SER A 197 1.77 -13.06 -12.75
CA SER A 197 1.14 -14.18 -13.46
C SER A 197 -0.13 -13.74 -14.21
N GLU A 198 -0.55 -14.48 -15.24
CA GLU A 198 -1.80 -14.20 -15.96
C GLU A 198 -3.01 -14.12 -15.02
N LYS A 199 -3.10 -15.02 -14.05
CA LYS A 199 -4.15 -15.01 -13.05
C LYS A 199 -4.17 -13.73 -12.22
N SER A 200 -3.02 -13.23 -11.81
CA SER A 200 -2.90 -11.99 -11.05
C SER A 200 -3.10 -10.76 -11.94
N MET A 201 -2.70 -10.85 -13.22
CA MET A 201 -3.00 -9.83 -14.22
C MET A 201 -4.52 -9.61 -14.37
N ASP A 202 -5.31 -10.69 -14.43
CA ASP A 202 -6.78 -10.59 -14.51
C ASP A 202 -7.35 -9.89 -13.27
N GLY A 203 -6.78 -10.13 -12.08
CA GLY A 203 -7.15 -9.44 -10.84
C GLY A 203 -6.76 -7.96 -10.80
N LEU A 204 -5.87 -7.51 -11.68
CA LEU A 204 -5.39 -6.12 -11.78
C LEU A 204 -5.99 -5.35 -12.97
N ARG A 205 -7.04 -5.88 -13.62
CA ARG A 205 -7.77 -5.18 -14.68
C ARG A 205 -8.81 -4.21 -14.13
N ASP A 206 -9.28 -3.30 -14.97
CA ASP A 206 -10.38 -2.37 -14.71
C ASP A 206 -10.15 -1.51 -13.45
N LEU A 207 -8.94 -1.00 -13.28
CA LEU A 207 -8.56 -0.17 -12.15
C LEU A 207 -8.70 1.33 -12.47
N ASP A 208 -9.20 2.07 -11.50
CA ASP A 208 -9.11 3.54 -11.50
C ASP A 208 -7.69 3.99 -11.18
N VAL A 209 -7.04 3.30 -10.22
CA VAL A 209 -5.67 3.59 -9.79
C VAL A 209 -4.86 2.32 -9.63
N LEU A 210 -3.72 2.28 -10.30
CA LEU A 210 -2.68 1.26 -10.11
C LEU A 210 -1.43 1.91 -9.49
N VAL A 211 -1.02 1.44 -8.33
CA VAL A 211 0.32 1.73 -7.77
C VAL A 211 1.19 0.53 -8.10
N LEU A 212 2.29 0.75 -8.83
CA LEU A 212 3.14 -0.33 -9.35
C LEU A 212 4.61 -0.09 -9.00
N ASP A 213 5.32 -1.17 -8.72
CA ASP A 213 6.76 -1.19 -8.52
C ASP A 213 7.52 -0.58 -9.72
N CYS A 214 8.54 0.21 -9.43
CA CYS A 214 9.49 0.71 -10.42
C CYS A 214 10.76 1.19 -9.71
N VAL A 215 11.69 0.29 -9.44
CA VAL A 215 12.84 0.64 -8.60
C VAL A 215 13.77 1.66 -9.25
N ARG A 216 13.88 1.66 -10.58
CA ARG A 216 14.79 2.56 -11.35
C ARG A 216 14.45 2.57 -12.84
N ILE A 217 15.14 3.48 -13.58
CA ILE A 217 14.95 3.58 -15.03
C ILE A 217 15.45 2.33 -15.77
N LYS A 218 16.60 1.77 -15.37
CA LYS A 218 17.21 0.59 -15.99
C LYS A 218 16.61 -0.72 -15.46
N PRO A 219 16.65 -1.83 -16.22
CA PRO A 219 16.20 -3.13 -15.74
C PRO A 219 16.83 -3.54 -14.41
N HIS A 220 16.10 -4.28 -13.59
CA HIS A 220 16.55 -4.83 -12.30
C HIS A 220 16.23 -6.32 -12.21
N ALA A 221 17.03 -7.09 -11.46
CA ALA A 221 16.87 -8.54 -11.40
C ALA A 221 15.63 -9.01 -10.64
N THR A 222 15.15 -8.22 -9.67
CA THR A 222 14.08 -8.62 -8.75
C THR A 222 12.94 -7.59 -8.66
N HIS A 223 13.08 -6.44 -9.31
CA HIS A 223 12.08 -5.38 -9.41
C HIS A 223 11.84 -5.01 -10.86
N LEU A 224 10.76 -4.27 -11.12
CA LEU A 224 10.56 -3.67 -12.43
C LEU A 224 11.47 -2.46 -12.62
N GLY A 225 12.08 -2.36 -13.81
CA GLY A 225 12.58 -1.11 -14.35
C GLY A 225 11.45 -0.32 -15.00
N LEU A 226 11.73 0.92 -15.41
CA LEU A 226 10.69 1.79 -15.99
C LEU A 226 10.01 1.17 -17.22
N GLN A 227 10.79 0.62 -18.14
CA GLN A 227 10.24 0.05 -19.38
C GLN A 227 9.28 -1.10 -19.08
N GLU A 228 9.68 -2.02 -18.19
CA GLU A 228 8.87 -3.17 -17.79
C GLU A 228 7.59 -2.73 -17.06
N ALA A 229 7.68 -1.73 -16.19
CA ALA A 229 6.51 -1.17 -15.51
C ALA A 229 5.52 -0.56 -16.51
N LEU A 230 5.99 0.20 -17.51
CA LEU A 230 5.15 0.78 -18.55
C LEU A 230 4.48 -0.30 -19.42
N GLU A 231 5.17 -1.41 -19.72
CA GLU A 231 4.59 -2.54 -20.46
C GLU A 231 3.43 -3.20 -19.67
N TYR A 232 3.54 -3.34 -18.34
CA TYR A 232 2.43 -3.82 -17.52
C TYR A 232 1.28 -2.81 -17.49
N ILE A 233 1.55 -1.51 -17.38
CA ILE A 233 0.53 -0.45 -17.41
C ILE A 233 -0.22 -0.45 -18.75
N GLU A 234 0.48 -0.61 -19.87
CA GLU A 234 -0.13 -0.71 -21.20
C GLU A 234 -1.07 -1.91 -21.33
N LYS A 235 -0.70 -3.07 -20.75
CA LYS A 235 -1.53 -4.29 -20.75
C LYS A 235 -2.73 -4.17 -19.82
N LEU A 236 -2.58 -3.57 -18.64
CA LEU A 236 -3.61 -3.45 -17.60
C LEU A 236 -4.57 -2.28 -17.83
N LYS A 237 -4.11 -1.22 -18.50
CA LYS A 237 -4.87 -0.01 -18.85
C LYS A 237 -5.62 0.66 -17.70
N PRO A 238 -4.96 0.91 -16.55
CA PRO A 238 -5.59 1.66 -15.47
C PRO A 238 -5.90 3.09 -15.93
N LYS A 239 -6.90 3.75 -15.33
CA LYS A 239 -7.15 5.17 -15.64
C LYS A 239 -5.96 6.05 -15.23
N ARG A 240 -5.34 5.76 -14.08
CA ARG A 240 -4.15 6.44 -13.56
C ARG A 240 -3.18 5.40 -13.01
N ALA A 241 -1.89 5.60 -13.21
CA ALA A 241 -0.85 4.78 -12.62
C ALA A 241 0.16 5.63 -11.84
N PHE A 242 0.65 5.09 -10.72
CA PHE A 242 1.69 5.70 -9.90
C PHE A 242 2.81 4.70 -9.68
N LEU A 243 4.04 5.10 -10.05
CA LEU A 243 5.23 4.28 -9.88
C LEU A 243 5.84 4.54 -8.51
N THR A 244 6.12 3.48 -7.76
CA THR A 244 6.62 3.52 -6.38
C THR A 244 7.86 2.64 -6.20
N HIS A 245 8.39 2.56 -4.99
CA HIS A 245 9.61 1.84 -4.63
C HIS A 245 10.87 2.40 -5.32
N LEU A 246 10.88 3.71 -5.55
CA LEU A 246 11.89 4.41 -6.34
C LEU A 246 13.23 4.51 -5.60
N ASN A 247 14.33 4.17 -6.26
CA ASN A 247 15.67 4.39 -5.74
C ASN A 247 16.23 5.76 -6.15
N HIS A 248 17.48 6.04 -5.81
CA HIS A 248 18.16 7.28 -6.08
C HIS A 248 18.67 7.46 -7.54
N ASP A 249 18.45 6.47 -8.43
CA ASP A 249 18.69 6.64 -9.87
C ASP A 249 17.59 7.48 -10.53
N VAL A 250 16.41 7.59 -9.89
CA VAL A 250 15.26 8.34 -10.38
C VAL A 250 15.29 9.76 -9.82
N LEU A 251 15.60 10.74 -10.68
CA LEU A 251 15.47 12.17 -10.38
C LEU A 251 14.12 12.66 -10.87
N TYR A 252 13.26 13.12 -9.98
CA TYR A 252 11.85 13.40 -10.26
C TYR A 252 11.66 14.31 -11.47
N GLU A 253 12.26 15.51 -11.44
CA GLU A 253 12.07 16.53 -12.48
C GLU A 253 12.60 16.10 -13.86
N ARG A 254 13.72 15.35 -13.88
CA ARG A 254 14.32 14.85 -15.12
C ARG A 254 13.49 13.72 -15.72
N ASP A 255 13.18 12.72 -14.89
CA ASP A 255 12.68 11.43 -15.39
C ASP A 255 11.17 11.39 -15.52
N SER A 256 10.42 12.30 -14.89
CA SER A 256 8.97 12.45 -15.11
C SER A 256 8.62 12.76 -16.58
N LYS A 257 9.55 13.32 -17.33
CA LYS A 257 9.39 13.61 -18.77
C LYS A 257 9.34 12.35 -19.65
N LEU A 258 9.72 11.19 -19.08
CA LEU A 258 9.69 9.89 -19.76
C LEU A 258 8.32 9.20 -19.64
N LEU A 259 7.42 9.72 -18.81
CA LEU A 259 6.17 9.06 -18.45
C LEU A 259 5.03 9.50 -19.39
N PRO A 260 4.11 8.57 -19.75
CA PRO A 260 2.84 8.91 -20.37
C PRO A 260 1.96 9.77 -19.46
N ASP A 261 0.99 10.50 -20.03
CA ASP A 261 0.13 11.46 -19.32
C ASP A 261 -0.62 10.86 -18.11
N ASN A 262 -1.01 9.60 -18.19
CA ASN A 262 -1.73 8.90 -17.13
C ASN A 262 -0.83 8.20 -16.11
N VAL A 263 0.50 8.33 -16.23
CA VAL A 263 1.51 7.72 -15.34
C VAL A 263 2.28 8.80 -14.61
N LYS A 264 2.51 8.65 -13.32
CA LYS A 264 3.33 9.56 -12.51
C LYS A 264 4.25 8.78 -11.58
N PHE A 265 5.41 9.32 -11.26
CA PHE A 265 6.14 8.88 -10.08
C PHE A 265 5.38 9.29 -8.83
N ALA A 266 5.19 8.36 -7.91
CA ALA A 266 4.62 8.67 -6.60
C ALA A 266 5.61 9.53 -5.79
N VAL A 267 5.07 10.39 -4.96
CA VAL A 267 5.84 11.18 -4.00
C VAL A 267 5.25 11.00 -2.61
N ASP A 268 6.08 11.12 -1.60
CA ASP A 268 5.64 11.04 -0.21
C ASP A 268 4.56 12.10 0.07
N GLU A 269 3.56 11.73 0.86
CA GLU A 269 2.38 12.54 1.22
C GLU A 269 1.40 12.82 0.07
N LEU A 270 1.65 12.31 -1.14
CA LEU A 270 0.67 12.40 -2.23
C LEU A 270 -0.63 11.69 -1.82
N VAL A 271 -1.74 12.39 -2.00
CA VAL A 271 -3.09 11.86 -1.80
C VAL A 271 -3.77 11.67 -3.15
N VAL A 272 -4.33 10.48 -3.36
CA VAL A 272 -5.08 10.11 -4.58
C VAL A 272 -6.49 9.68 -4.18
N GLU A 273 -7.49 10.25 -4.82
CA GLU A 273 -8.91 9.96 -4.61
C GLU A 273 -9.56 9.52 -5.94
N ASN A 274 -10.64 8.68 -5.85
CA ASN A 274 -11.49 8.32 -7.00
C ASN A 274 -12.59 9.35 -7.25
#